data_4b16fba045d9c5a792e80e4fd56a4fbd
#
_entry.id   4b16fba045d9c5a792e80e4fd56a4fbd
#
_cell.length_a   1.000
_cell.length_b   1.000
_cell.length_c   1.000
_cell.angle_alpha   90.00
_cell.angle_beta   90.00
_cell.angle_gamma   90.00
#
_symmetry.space_group_name_H-M   'P 1'
#
loop_
_entity.id
_entity.type
_entity.pdbx_description
1 polymer ?
#
loop_
_entity_poly.entity_id
_entity_poly.type
_entity_poly.pdbx_seq_one_letter_code
_entity_poly.pdbx_strand_id
1 'polypeptide(L)'
;MRRVKYLFLRIKNMDFKRMFNIINEIHKSTHKSRIYLFFDVIICGLKYQAGYVDYYIFEMWNLNSKERKTILTRGKNNIFVKYYNKKEFNHIFYNKDEFNEKFKKYLNRDYIILNGKNENEFKKFLKNKTVIFCKPISGTHGALMEKIVIKDFKGNLYDYLYNKNLKLIEEVVVQCDEMNKLYPCAINTVRILTVYRYDEEVKIIAAYQRIGNNGHIVDNFNGGGMTAPIDEKTGIIKFPAMDKKKNIYYEHPMTKTKIVGFKIPKYKEAIKLVKTAAKVIPEIRYVGWDIAITDKGPVIIEGNE
;
A
#
# COMPACT_ATOMS: atom_id res chain seq x y z
N MET A 1 -32.34 -8.16 7.84
CA MET A 1 -31.83 -7.69 9.15
C MET A 1 -30.32 -7.36 9.18
N ARG A 2 -29.37 -8.20 8.71
CA ARG A 2 -27.92 -7.93 8.76
C ARG A 2 -27.48 -6.66 8.01
N ARG A 3 -28.05 -6.33 6.82
CA ARG A 3 -27.69 -5.12 6.05
C ARG A 3 -28.11 -3.81 6.73
N VAL A 4 -29.28 -3.78 7.35
CA VAL A 4 -29.79 -2.60 8.07
C VAL A 4 -28.95 -2.32 9.31
N LYS A 5 -28.62 -3.34 10.10
CA LYS A 5 -27.74 -3.23 11.29
C LYS A 5 -26.32 -2.74 10.91
N TYR A 6 -25.80 -3.19 9.78
CA TYR A 6 -24.51 -2.73 9.25
C TYR A 6 -24.55 -1.26 8.82
N LEU A 7 -25.64 -0.82 8.19
CA LEU A 7 -25.86 0.57 7.80
C LEU A 7 -25.95 1.49 9.04
N PHE A 8 -26.72 1.09 10.05
CA PHE A 8 -26.80 1.85 11.29
C PHE A 8 -25.44 2.00 12.00
N LEU A 9 -24.64 0.94 12.06
CA LEU A 9 -23.29 1.00 12.61
C LEU A 9 -22.36 1.92 11.81
N ARG A 10 -22.47 1.93 10.48
CA ARG A 10 -21.70 2.87 9.64
C ARG A 10 -22.10 4.31 9.85
N ILE A 11 -23.41 4.60 9.96
CA ILE A 11 -23.93 5.94 10.22
C ILE A 11 -23.49 6.42 11.61
N LYS A 12 -23.55 5.57 12.62
CA LYS A 12 -23.12 5.89 14.00
C LYS A 12 -21.64 6.27 14.09
N ASN A 13 -20.79 5.63 13.27
CA ASN A 13 -19.34 5.86 13.26
C ASN A 13 -18.90 6.84 12.14
N MET A 14 -19.83 7.55 11.53
CA MET A 14 -19.53 8.47 10.44
C MET A 14 -19.10 9.83 11.00
N ASP A 15 -17.96 10.32 10.52
CA ASP A 15 -17.54 11.68 10.79
C ASP A 15 -18.34 12.65 9.90
N PHE A 16 -19.47 13.10 10.43
CA PHE A 16 -20.37 14.03 9.74
C PHE A 16 -19.67 15.36 9.44
N LYS A 17 -18.85 15.88 10.34
CA LYS A 17 -18.11 17.13 10.14
C LYS A 17 -17.23 17.04 8.90
N ARG A 18 -16.49 15.94 8.78
CA ARG A 18 -15.64 15.68 7.59
C ARG A 18 -16.47 15.50 6.33
N MET A 19 -17.62 14.82 6.40
CA MET A 19 -18.52 14.67 5.24
C MET A 19 -19.04 16.02 4.76
N PHE A 20 -19.51 16.90 5.67
CA PHE A 20 -19.98 18.23 5.31
C PHE A 20 -18.87 19.13 4.78
N ASN A 21 -17.65 19.02 5.30
CA ASN A 21 -16.48 19.72 4.75
C ASN A 21 -16.21 19.31 3.29
N ILE A 22 -16.26 18.01 3.00
CA ILE A 22 -16.11 17.49 1.63
C ILE A 22 -17.22 18.01 0.71
N ILE A 23 -18.49 18.00 1.15
CA ILE A 23 -19.60 18.52 0.38
C ILE A 23 -19.41 20.01 0.07
N ASN A 24 -18.97 20.80 1.06
CA ASN A 24 -18.67 22.22 0.88
C ASN A 24 -17.52 22.47 -0.11
N GLU A 25 -16.49 21.65 -0.06
CA GLU A 25 -15.34 21.71 -0.98
C GLU A 25 -15.78 21.43 -2.42
N ILE A 26 -16.57 20.36 -2.63
CA ILE A 26 -17.15 20.03 -3.94
C ILE A 26 -18.07 21.16 -4.42
N HIS A 27 -18.93 21.69 -3.55
CA HIS A 27 -19.82 22.80 -3.90
C HIS A 27 -19.03 24.03 -4.38
N LYS A 28 -17.96 24.40 -3.68
CA LYS A 28 -17.10 25.55 -4.05
C LYS A 28 -16.44 25.36 -5.42
N SER A 29 -16.01 24.14 -5.73
CA SER A 29 -15.28 23.85 -6.99
C SER A 29 -16.21 23.58 -8.18
N THR A 30 -17.44 23.11 -7.96
CA THR A 30 -18.35 22.66 -9.03
C THR A 30 -19.65 23.46 -9.15
N HIS A 31 -19.95 24.32 -8.17
CA HIS A 31 -21.22 25.05 -8.03
C HIS A 31 -22.47 24.15 -7.92
N LYS A 32 -22.30 22.81 -7.76
CA LYS A 32 -23.45 21.89 -7.54
C LYS A 32 -24.09 22.15 -6.18
N SER A 33 -25.42 22.06 -6.11
CA SER A 33 -26.18 22.26 -4.86
C SER A 33 -25.69 21.36 -3.72
N ARG A 34 -25.50 21.91 -2.51
CA ARG A 34 -25.13 21.12 -1.31
C ARG A 34 -26.16 20.06 -0.97
N ILE A 35 -27.45 20.38 -1.16
CA ILE A 35 -28.56 19.46 -0.94
C ILE A 35 -28.47 18.28 -1.90
N TYR A 36 -28.25 18.55 -3.19
CA TYR A 36 -28.02 17.52 -4.19
C TYR A 36 -26.83 16.61 -3.80
N LEU A 37 -25.67 17.21 -3.49
CA LEU A 37 -24.45 16.47 -3.11
C LEU A 37 -24.66 15.61 -1.88
N PHE A 38 -25.38 16.12 -0.87
CA PHE A 38 -25.68 15.37 0.34
C PHE A 38 -26.50 14.10 0.05
N PHE A 39 -27.58 14.22 -0.71
CA PHE A 39 -28.40 13.06 -1.08
C PHE A 39 -27.64 12.10 -2.02
N ASP A 40 -26.84 12.63 -2.95
CA ASP A 40 -26.06 11.79 -3.87
C ASP A 40 -24.98 11.00 -3.13
N VAL A 41 -24.31 11.56 -2.12
CA VAL A 41 -23.40 10.84 -1.21
C VAL A 41 -24.12 9.67 -0.52
N ILE A 42 -25.35 9.92 -0.01
CA ILE A 42 -26.14 8.87 0.65
C ILE A 42 -26.50 7.76 -0.34
N ILE A 43 -27.00 8.14 -1.54
CA ILE A 43 -27.33 7.19 -2.60
C ILE A 43 -26.11 6.37 -3.01
N CYS A 44 -24.95 7.02 -3.15
CA CYS A 44 -23.71 6.32 -3.44
C CYS A 44 -23.30 5.35 -2.32
N GLY A 45 -23.51 5.72 -1.07
CA GLY A 45 -23.30 4.85 0.08
C GLY A 45 -24.16 3.59 0.05
N LEU A 46 -25.46 3.77 -0.24
CA LEU A 46 -26.42 2.67 -0.27
C LEU A 46 -26.27 1.77 -1.50
N LYS A 47 -26.13 2.36 -2.68
CA LYS A 47 -26.19 1.64 -3.96
C LYS A 47 -24.82 1.08 -4.38
N TYR A 48 -23.74 1.84 -4.15
CA TYR A 48 -22.39 1.50 -4.61
C TYR A 48 -21.42 1.20 -3.47
N GLN A 49 -21.88 1.27 -2.21
CA GLN A 49 -21.08 1.05 -1.00
C GLN A 49 -19.89 2.02 -0.90
N ALA A 50 -20.05 3.21 -1.46
CA ALA A 50 -19.09 4.28 -1.44
C ALA A 50 -19.21 5.10 -0.15
N GLY A 51 -18.12 5.26 0.60
CA GLY A 51 -18.07 6.28 1.64
C GLY A 51 -17.94 7.68 1.03
N TYR A 52 -18.14 8.73 1.83
CA TYR A 52 -17.94 10.12 1.38
C TYR A 52 -16.51 10.39 0.89
N VAL A 53 -15.51 9.64 1.39
CA VAL A 53 -14.13 9.71 0.90
C VAL A 53 -14.00 9.09 -0.49
N ASP A 54 -14.61 7.90 -0.73
CA ASP A 54 -14.65 7.31 -2.06
C ASP A 54 -15.36 8.24 -3.04
N TYR A 55 -16.50 8.82 -2.61
CA TYR A 55 -17.28 9.78 -3.40
C TYR A 55 -16.42 10.97 -3.85
N TYR A 56 -15.59 11.49 -2.93
CA TYR A 56 -14.69 12.61 -3.20
C TYR A 56 -13.52 12.23 -4.12
N ILE A 57 -12.81 11.15 -3.80
CA ILE A 57 -11.61 10.73 -4.54
C ILE A 57 -11.95 10.36 -5.99
N PHE A 58 -13.05 9.63 -6.19
CA PHE A 58 -13.48 9.18 -7.51
C PHE A 58 -14.40 10.16 -8.23
N GLU A 59 -14.60 11.35 -7.68
CA GLU A 59 -15.47 12.39 -8.25
C GLU A 59 -16.84 11.86 -8.68
N MET A 60 -17.44 11.03 -7.83
CA MET A 60 -18.64 10.29 -8.20
C MET A 60 -19.82 11.18 -8.60
N TRP A 61 -19.83 12.47 -8.25
CA TRP A 61 -20.82 13.46 -8.69
C TRP A 61 -20.77 13.77 -10.19
N ASN A 62 -19.68 13.42 -10.87
CA ASN A 62 -19.50 13.57 -12.32
C ASN A 62 -19.79 12.28 -13.09
N LEU A 63 -20.00 11.16 -12.39
CA LEU A 63 -20.14 9.84 -12.97
C LEU A 63 -21.60 9.42 -13.10
N ASN A 64 -21.94 8.78 -14.21
CA ASN A 64 -23.23 8.13 -14.41
C ASN A 64 -23.31 6.77 -13.67
N SER A 65 -24.52 6.17 -13.65
CA SER A 65 -24.77 4.90 -12.95
C SER A 65 -23.93 3.71 -13.45
N LYS A 66 -23.55 3.68 -14.73
CA LYS A 66 -22.72 2.60 -15.29
C LYS A 66 -21.27 2.76 -14.80
N GLU A 67 -20.75 3.97 -14.89
CA GLU A 67 -19.39 4.31 -14.43
C GLU A 67 -19.23 4.08 -12.92
N ARG A 68 -20.18 4.54 -12.09
CA ARG A 68 -20.16 4.31 -10.63
C ARG A 68 -20.11 2.82 -10.26
N LYS A 69 -20.68 1.92 -11.09
CA LYS A 69 -20.61 0.47 -10.86
C LYS A 69 -19.21 -0.10 -11.05
N THR A 70 -18.39 0.48 -11.92
CA THR A 70 -17.02 0.00 -12.20
C THR A 70 -16.04 0.32 -11.09
N ILE A 71 -16.36 1.29 -10.22
CA ILE A 71 -15.45 1.72 -9.14
C ILE A 71 -15.38 0.65 -8.05
N LEU A 72 -14.15 0.27 -7.69
CA LEU A 72 -13.87 -0.54 -6.51
C LEU A 72 -13.84 0.36 -5.28
N THR A 73 -15.01 0.63 -4.68
CA THR A 73 -15.13 1.41 -3.45
C THR A 73 -14.60 0.62 -2.26
N ARG A 74 -14.24 1.31 -1.16
CA ARG A 74 -13.81 0.67 0.07
C ARG A 74 -14.82 -0.36 0.59
N GLY A 75 -16.13 -0.08 0.44
CA GLY A 75 -17.17 -1.03 0.85
C GLY A 75 -17.16 -2.31 0.00
N LYS A 76 -17.00 -2.19 -1.32
CA LYS A 76 -16.84 -3.35 -2.21
C LYS A 76 -15.55 -4.12 -1.89
N ASN A 77 -14.44 -3.42 -1.72
CA ASN A 77 -13.18 -4.05 -1.34
C ASN A 77 -13.31 -4.89 -0.06
N ASN A 78 -13.95 -4.35 0.98
CA ASN A 78 -14.19 -5.08 2.22
C ASN A 78 -15.05 -6.35 2.04
N ILE A 79 -15.94 -6.36 1.03
CA ILE A 79 -16.71 -7.56 0.67
C ILE A 79 -15.80 -8.59 0.00
N PHE A 80 -14.93 -8.16 -0.93
CA PHE A 80 -13.96 -9.06 -1.56
C PHE A 80 -13.04 -9.68 -0.52
N VAL A 81 -12.46 -8.87 0.39
CA VAL A 81 -11.64 -9.37 1.49
C VAL A 81 -12.38 -10.45 2.29
N LYS A 82 -13.61 -10.17 2.74
CA LYS A 82 -14.42 -11.15 3.50
C LYS A 82 -14.81 -12.40 2.73
N TYR A 83 -14.90 -12.33 1.42
CA TYR A 83 -15.26 -13.46 0.58
C TYR A 83 -14.08 -14.36 0.28
N TYR A 84 -12.92 -13.74 0.02
CA TYR A 84 -11.73 -14.45 -0.44
C TYR A 84 -10.76 -14.81 0.69
N ASN A 85 -10.76 -14.07 1.81
CA ASN A 85 -9.80 -14.24 2.88
C ASN A 85 -10.43 -14.81 4.13
N LYS A 86 -9.85 -15.89 4.65
CA LYS A 86 -10.25 -16.47 5.95
C LYS A 86 -9.61 -15.68 7.08
N LYS A 87 -10.44 -15.09 7.93
CA LYS A 87 -10.02 -14.17 9.00
C LYS A 87 -8.98 -14.78 9.96
N GLU A 88 -9.04 -16.09 10.17
CA GLU A 88 -8.16 -16.84 11.05
C GLU A 88 -6.68 -16.78 10.61
N PHE A 89 -6.43 -16.51 9.33
CA PHE A 89 -5.10 -16.43 8.73
C PHE A 89 -4.59 -15.00 8.53
N ASN A 90 -5.40 -13.97 8.83
CA ASN A 90 -5.01 -12.56 8.64
C ASN A 90 -3.78 -12.19 9.48
N HIS A 91 -3.60 -12.83 10.65
CA HIS A 91 -2.45 -12.55 11.51
C HIS A 91 -1.11 -12.70 10.78
N ILE A 92 -1.00 -13.60 9.79
CA ILE A 92 0.22 -13.80 9.00
C ILE A 92 0.61 -12.55 8.22
N PHE A 93 -0.37 -11.74 7.81
CA PHE A 93 -0.13 -10.49 7.07
C PHE A 93 0.00 -9.28 8.00
N TYR A 94 -0.60 -9.32 9.19
CA TYR A 94 -0.45 -8.25 10.19
C TYR A 94 0.87 -8.32 10.95
N ASN A 95 1.33 -9.53 11.28
CA ASN A 95 2.56 -9.76 11.98
C ASN A 95 3.71 -9.92 10.99
N LYS A 96 4.57 -8.91 10.93
CA LYS A 96 5.67 -8.88 9.95
C LYS A 96 6.69 -10.01 10.14
N ASP A 97 6.85 -10.52 11.35
CA ASP A 97 7.68 -11.69 11.67
C ASP A 97 7.11 -12.95 11.02
N GLU A 98 5.82 -13.22 11.21
CA GLU A 98 5.13 -14.35 10.58
C GLU A 98 5.11 -14.23 9.05
N PHE A 99 4.89 -13.01 8.55
CA PHE A 99 4.96 -12.74 7.12
C PHE A 99 6.36 -13.05 6.55
N ASN A 100 7.39 -12.53 7.20
CA ASN A 100 8.77 -12.73 6.75
C ASN A 100 9.16 -14.21 6.77
N GLU A 101 8.72 -14.96 7.77
CA GLU A 101 8.96 -16.41 7.86
C GLU A 101 8.27 -17.16 6.70
N LYS A 102 6.97 -16.92 6.47
CA LYS A 102 6.19 -17.59 5.42
C LYS A 102 6.65 -17.23 4.01
N PHE A 103 7.06 -15.98 3.80
CA PHE A 103 7.45 -15.47 2.49
C PHE A 103 8.96 -15.31 2.31
N LYS A 104 9.80 -15.89 3.19
CA LYS A 104 11.26 -15.74 3.22
C LYS A 104 11.93 -15.84 1.84
N LYS A 105 11.56 -16.84 1.04
CA LYS A 105 12.12 -17.04 -0.31
C LYS A 105 11.80 -15.94 -1.33
N TYR A 106 10.83 -15.05 -1.03
CA TYR A 106 10.40 -13.96 -1.89
C TYR A 106 10.90 -12.59 -1.44
N LEU A 107 11.52 -12.51 -0.24
CA LEU A 107 11.98 -11.25 0.35
C LEU A 107 13.35 -10.85 -0.21
N ASN A 108 14.20 -11.81 -0.52
CA ASN A 108 15.59 -11.63 -0.99
C ASN A 108 16.37 -10.60 -0.17
N ARG A 109 16.16 -10.62 1.14
CA ARG A 109 16.88 -9.83 2.15
C ARG A 109 16.93 -10.57 3.47
N ASP A 110 18.00 -10.35 4.21
CA ASP A 110 18.15 -10.88 5.56
C ASP A 110 17.33 -10.06 6.56
N TYR A 111 16.90 -10.71 7.61
CA TYR A 111 16.24 -10.05 8.74
C TYR A 111 16.54 -10.76 10.05
N ILE A 112 16.39 -10.04 11.16
CA ILE A 112 16.44 -10.58 12.53
C ILE A 112 15.33 -9.95 13.37
N ILE A 113 14.81 -10.73 14.32
CA ILE A 113 13.82 -10.27 15.28
C ILE A 113 14.49 -10.19 16.66
N LEU A 114 14.42 -9.01 17.28
CA LEU A 114 14.94 -8.80 18.62
C LEU A 114 13.98 -9.35 19.66
N ASN A 115 14.46 -10.25 20.52
CA ASN A 115 13.66 -10.92 21.55
C ASN A 115 14.09 -10.58 23.00
N GLY A 116 15.05 -9.66 23.17
CA GLY A 116 15.59 -9.25 24.47
C GLY A 116 16.75 -10.11 24.97
N LYS A 117 17.09 -11.21 24.27
CA LYS A 117 18.13 -12.16 24.69
C LYS A 117 19.14 -12.49 23.57
N ASN A 118 18.94 -11.99 22.36
CA ASN A 118 19.74 -12.35 21.18
C ASN A 118 20.66 -11.24 20.68
N GLU A 119 21.23 -10.46 21.58
CA GLU A 119 22.17 -9.36 21.22
C GLU A 119 23.40 -9.87 20.46
N ASN A 120 23.94 -11.05 20.80
CA ASN A 120 25.07 -11.62 20.08
C ASN A 120 24.74 -12.02 18.64
N GLU A 121 23.53 -12.51 18.38
CA GLU A 121 23.02 -12.81 17.05
C GLU A 121 22.79 -11.53 16.26
N PHE A 122 22.28 -10.49 16.91
CA PHE A 122 22.13 -9.18 16.32
C PHE A 122 23.48 -8.58 15.91
N LYS A 123 24.52 -8.66 16.75
CA LYS A 123 25.87 -8.23 16.39
C LYS A 123 26.41 -9.00 15.18
N LYS A 124 26.14 -10.32 15.09
CA LYS A 124 26.50 -11.12 13.91
C LYS A 124 25.72 -10.67 12.67
N PHE A 125 24.41 -10.39 12.81
CA PHE A 125 23.59 -9.89 11.73
C PHE A 125 24.09 -8.55 11.17
N LEU A 126 24.58 -7.65 12.01
CA LEU A 126 25.13 -6.35 11.60
C LEU A 126 26.47 -6.45 10.86
N LYS A 127 27.18 -7.59 10.99
CA LYS A 127 28.48 -7.77 10.34
C LYS A 127 28.32 -7.63 8.82
N ASN A 128 29.13 -6.77 8.22
CA ASN A 128 29.10 -6.44 6.78
C ASN A 128 27.86 -5.62 6.31
N LYS A 129 27.06 -5.06 7.24
CA LYS A 129 25.97 -4.12 6.91
C LYS A 129 26.40 -2.69 7.31
N THR A 130 26.07 -1.74 6.47
CA THR A 130 26.33 -0.31 6.74
C THR A 130 25.08 0.42 7.20
N VAL A 131 23.93 -0.05 6.73
CA VAL A 131 22.59 0.53 6.99
C VAL A 131 21.59 -0.58 7.23
N ILE A 132 20.69 -0.36 8.17
CA ILE A 132 19.58 -1.25 8.49
C ILE A 132 18.25 -0.52 8.44
N PHE A 133 17.18 -1.28 8.21
CA PHE A 133 15.81 -0.79 8.28
C PHE A 133 15.07 -1.44 9.45
N CYS A 134 14.54 -0.62 10.35
CA CYS A 134 13.99 -1.05 11.63
C CYS A 134 12.48 -0.78 11.68
N LYS A 135 11.70 -1.78 12.07
CA LYS A 135 10.24 -1.75 12.08
C LYS A 135 9.67 -2.34 13.37
N PRO A 136 8.50 -1.91 13.85
CA PRO A 136 7.74 -2.69 14.81
C PRO A 136 7.22 -3.98 14.15
N ILE A 137 7.10 -5.07 14.92
CA ILE A 137 6.55 -6.36 14.44
C ILE A 137 5.09 -6.18 13.99
N SER A 138 4.29 -5.48 14.79
CA SER A 138 2.88 -5.22 14.49
C SER A 138 2.62 -3.72 14.30
N GLY A 139 1.56 -3.39 13.59
CA GLY A 139 1.12 -2.01 13.33
C GLY A 139 1.23 -1.63 11.86
N THR A 140 0.35 -0.72 11.47
CA THR A 140 0.19 -0.20 10.11
C THR A 140 0.64 1.26 10.03
N HIS A 141 0.89 1.77 8.81
CA HIS A 141 1.06 3.19 8.47
C HIS A 141 2.48 3.79 8.50
N GLY A 142 3.56 3.01 8.67
CA GLY A 142 4.93 3.53 8.47
C GLY A 142 5.43 4.58 9.48
N ALA A 143 4.63 4.92 10.49
CA ALA A 143 4.91 6.04 11.40
C ALA A 143 6.06 5.79 12.40
N LEU A 144 6.53 4.55 12.52
CA LEU A 144 7.56 4.15 13.48
C LEU A 144 8.70 3.36 12.80
N MET A 145 9.01 3.66 11.54
CA MET A 145 10.11 3.00 10.84
C MET A 145 11.36 3.89 10.86
N GLU A 146 12.52 3.28 11.08
CA GLU A 146 13.78 3.99 11.07
C GLU A 146 14.77 3.34 10.11
N LYS A 147 15.47 4.17 9.32
CA LYS A 147 16.63 3.78 8.54
C LYS A 147 17.86 4.28 9.30
N ILE A 148 18.71 3.36 9.78
CA ILE A 148 19.83 3.68 10.64
C ILE A 148 21.13 3.38 9.92
N VAL A 149 22.02 4.37 9.83
CA VAL A 149 23.42 4.20 9.40
C VAL A 149 24.20 3.76 10.63
N ILE A 150 24.69 2.51 10.62
CA ILE A 150 25.23 1.85 11.81
C ILE A 150 26.43 2.61 12.40
N LYS A 151 27.34 3.11 11.55
CA LYS A 151 28.54 3.84 11.97
C LYS A 151 28.24 5.18 12.66
N ASP A 152 27.10 5.78 12.37
CA ASP A 152 26.72 7.10 12.90
C ASP A 152 25.92 6.98 14.20
N PHE A 153 25.52 5.77 14.58
CA PHE A 153 24.75 5.53 15.79
C PHE A 153 25.67 5.51 17.03
N LYS A 154 25.28 6.26 18.06
CA LYS A 154 26.01 6.33 19.33
C LYS A 154 25.26 5.58 20.43
N GLY A 155 25.98 4.75 21.18
CA GLY A 155 25.43 3.96 22.28
C GLY A 155 25.08 2.52 21.90
N ASN A 156 24.33 1.82 22.75
CA ASN A 156 23.90 0.45 22.50
C ASN A 156 22.70 0.43 21.55
N LEU A 157 22.93 0.04 20.29
CA LEU A 157 21.89 0.00 19.24
C LEU A 157 20.83 -1.07 19.54
N TYR A 158 21.21 -2.20 20.15
CA TYR A 158 20.25 -3.26 20.50
C TYR A 158 19.21 -2.77 21.51
N ASP A 159 19.66 -2.17 22.60
CA ASP A 159 18.79 -1.62 23.65
C ASP A 159 17.90 -0.50 23.13
N TYR A 160 18.47 0.39 22.30
CA TYR A 160 17.73 1.46 21.66
C TYR A 160 16.54 0.93 20.84
N LEU A 161 16.81 -0.02 19.96
CA LEU A 161 15.78 -0.61 19.08
C LEU A 161 14.75 -1.40 19.88
N TYR A 162 15.20 -2.19 20.84
CA TYR A 162 14.32 -3.00 21.68
C TYR A 162 13.37 -2.15 22.51
N ASN A 163 13.88 -1.08 23.16
CA ASN A 163 13.08 -0.16 23.99
C ASN A 163 12.13 0.68 23.16
N LYS A 164 12.46 1.03 21.92
CA LYS A 164 11.55 1.70 20.97
C LYS A 164 10.54 0.75 20.31
N ASN A 165 10.54 -0.54 20.66
CA ASN A 165 9.71 -1.57 20.03
C ASN A 165 9.96 -1.73 18.51
N LEU A 166 11.15 -1.36 18.02
CA LEU A 166 11.59 -1.57 16.64
C LEU A 166 12.29 -2.94 16.54
N LYS A 167 11.52 -4.01 16.71
CA LYS A 167 12.05 -5.37 16.91
C LYS A 167 12.35 -6.14 15.64
N LEU A 168 11.76 -5.77 14.49
CA LEU A 168 12.09 -6.37 13.19
C LEU A 168 13.16 -5.50 12.51
N ILE A 169 14.35 -6.07 12.36
CA ILE A 169 15.48 -5.42 11.71
C ILE A 169 15.74 -6.13 10.38
N GLU A 170 15.75 -5.37 9.31
CA GLU A 170 15.92 -5.89 7.96
C GLU A 170 17.12 -5.25 7.27
N GLU A 171 17.72 -6.00 6.36
CA GLU A 171 18.62 -5.45 5.36
C GLU A 171 17.88 -4.46 4.46
N VAL A 172 18.54 -3.36 4.12
CA VAL A 172 17.94 -2.34 3.27
C VAL A 172 17.82 -2.86 1.84
N VAL A 173 16.61 -2.87 1.31
CA VAL A 173 16.40 -3.15 -0.09
C VAL A 173 16.83 -1.93 -0.91
N VAL A 174 17.61 -2.18 -1.97
CA VAL A 174 18.05 -1.15 -2.92
C VAL A 174 17.30 -1.36 -4.23
N GLN A 175 16.51 -0.36 -4.64
CA GLN A 175 15.83 -0.39 -5.93
C GLN A 175 16.82 -0.13 -7.08
N CYS A 176 16.49 -0.61 -8.29
CA CYS A 176 17.34 -0.41 -9.46
C CYS A 176 17.36 1.06 -9.91
N ASP A 177 18.35 1.41 -10.73
CA ASP A 177 18.57 2.80 -11.15
C ASP A 177 17.39 3.41 -11.94
N GLU A 178 16.69 2.61 -12.72
CA GLU A 178 15.49 3.08 -13.42
C GLU A 178 14.40 3.53 -12.44
N MET A 179 14.23 2.81 -11.32
CA MET A 179 13.26 3.18 -10.29
C MET A 179 13.75 4.39 -9.48
N ASN A 180 15.08 4.55 -9.31
CA ASN A 180 15.67 5.75 -8.69
C ASN A 180 15.36 7.02 -9.49
N LYS A 181 15.22 6.94 -10.81
CA LYS A 181 14.82 8.08 -11.65
C LYS A 181 13.45 8.63 -11.24
N LEU A 182 12.49 7.80 -10.84
CA LEU A 182 11.21 8.28 -10.31
C LEU A 182 11.41 9.03 -8.99
N TYR A 183 12.05 8.38 -8.02
CA TYR A 183 12.34 9.00 -6.72
C TYR A 183 13.42 8.21 -5.96
N PRO A 184 14.59 8.82 -5.67
CA PRO A 184 15.72 8.09 -5.09
C PRO A 184 15.68 7.98 -3.55
N CYS A 185 14.88 8.80 -2.84
CA CYS A 185 14.91 8.84 -1.38
C CYS A 185 14.07 7.73 -0.72
N ALA A 186 13.18 7.06 -1.48
CA ALA A 186 12.39 5.92 -1.01
C ALA A 186 12.33 4.83 -2.06
N ILE A 187 12.02 3.60 -1.63
CA ILE A 187 11.65 2.54 -2.56
C ILE A 187 10.29 2.90 -3.17
N ASN A 188 10.22 2.96 -4.52
CA ASN A 188 8.98 3.17 -5.25
C ASN A 188 8.36 1.80 -5.55
N THR A 189 7.41 1.38 -4.74
CA THR A 189 6.84 0.03 -4.85
C THR A 189 5.80 -0.07 -5.95
N VAL A 190 5.80 -1.20 -6.65
CA VAL A 190 4.71 -1.61 -7.53
C VAL A 190 3.68 -2.34 -6.66
N ARG A 191 2.51 -1.74 -6.44
CA ARG A 191 1.38 -2.41 -5.78
C ARG A 191 0.65 -3.25 -6.82
N ILE A 192 0.61 -4.58 -6.62
CA ILE A 192 -0.09 -5.51 -7.49
C ILE A 192 -1.17 -6.22 -6.68
N LEU A 193 -2.43 -6.11 -7.11
CA LEU A 193 -3.56 -6.80 -6.50
C LEU A 193 -3.79 -8.13 -7.21
N THR A 194 -3.83 -9.20 -6.42
CA THR A 194 -4.10 -10.56 -6.91
C THR A 194 -5.35 -11.15 -6.30
N VAL A 195 -6.04 -11.99 -7.08
CA VAL A 195 -7.05 -12.93 -6.57
C VAL A 195 -6.63 -14.34 -6.96
N TYR A 196 -6.44 -15.19 -5.96
CA TYR A 196 -6.28 -16.63 -6.14
C TYR A 196 -7.67 -17.28 -6.17
N ARG A 197 -8.13 -17.61 -7.35
CA ARG A 197 -9.49 -18.14 -7.58
C ARG A 197 -9.64 -19.57 -7.07
N TYR A 198 -10.88 -20.02 -6.94
CA TYR A 198 -11.19 -21.40 -6.53
C TYR A 198 -10.87 -22.45 -7.60
N ASP A 199 -10.70 -22.03 -8.87
CA ASP A 199 -10.20 -22.84 -9.98
C ASP A 199 -8.65 -22.84 -10.05
N GLU A 200 -7.99 -22.44 -8.97
CA GLU A 200 -6.53 -22.39 -8.80
C GLU A 200 -5.77 -21.43 -9.73
N GLU A 201 -6.49 -20.59 -10.46
CA GLU A 201 -5.90 -19.50 -11.26
C GLU A 201 -5.63 -18.27 -10.40
N VAL A 202 -4.43 -17.68 -10.52
CA VAL A 202 -4.12 -16.36 -9.91
C VAL A 202 -4.29 -15.29 -10.97
N LYS A 203 -5.29 -14.42 -10.76
CA LYS A 203 -5.53 -13.25 -11.61
C LYS A 203 -4.98 -11.97 -11.01
N ILE A 204 -4.43 -11.14 -11.88
CA ILE A 204 -4.09 -9.74 -11.54
C ILE A 204 -5.36 -8.92 -11.72
N ILE A 205 -5.73 -8.19 -10.67
CA ILE A 205 -6.95 -7.37 -10.65
C ILE A 205 -6.63 -5.92 -10.96
N ALA A 206 -5.50 -5.42 -10.45
CA ALA A 206 -5.00 -4.08 -10.71
C ALA A 206 -3.51 -4.00 -10.40
N ALA A 207 -2.84 -3.05 -11.03
CA ALA A 207 -1.48 -2.69 -10.71
C ALA A 207 -1.33 -1.17 -10.70
N TYR A 208 -0.57 -0.63 -9.74
CA TYR A 208 -0.23 0.77 -9.71
C TYR A 208 1.14 1.02 -9.08
N GLN A 209 1.80 2.05 -9.58
CA GLN A 209 3.07 2.52 -9.06
C GLN A 209 2.82 3.43 -7.86
N ARG A 210 3.44 3.14 -6.74
CA ARG A 210 3.54 4.05 -5.61
C ARG A 210 4.87 4.80 -5.74
N ILE A 211 4.85 6.10 -5.57
CA ILE A 211 6.00 6.97 -5.80
C ILE A 211 6.19 7.83 -4.56
N GLY A 212 7.39 7.83 -4.00
CA GLY A 212 7.74 8.71 -2.89
C GLY A 212 7.73 10.18 -3.30
N ASN A 213 7.67 11.09 -2.34
CA ASN A 213 7.68 12.53 -2.58
C ASN A 213 8.18 13.30 -1.35
N ASN A 214 8.51 14.60 -1.51
CA ASN A 214 8.80 15.55 -0.43
C ASN A 214 9.93 15.16 0.54
N GLY A 215 10.94 14.42 0.10
CA GLY A 215 12.05 13.98 0.94
C GLY A 215 11.71 12.81 1.87
N HIS A 216 10.50 12.25 1.82
CA HIS A 216 10.12 11.11 2.66
C HIS A 216 10.86 9.84 2.24
N ILE A 217 11.19 8.99 3.23
CA ILE A 217 11.90 7.72 3.03
C ILE A 217 10.96 6.54 2.70
N VAL A 218 9.66 6.81 2.56
CA VAL A 218 8.62 5.84 2.21
C VAL A 218 7.70 6.41 1.12
N ASP A 219 7.12 5.53 0.31
CA ASP A 219 6.22 5.86 -0.79
C ASP A 219 4.74 5.89 -0.39
N ASN A 220 4.45 5.90 0.91
CA ASN A 220 3.11 5.77 1.43
C ASN A 220 2.20 6.93 0.99
N PHE A 221 1.09 6.62 0.32
CA PHE A 221 0.09 7.58 -0.13
C PHE A 221 -0.46 8.47 1.00
N ASN A 222 -0.68 7.91 2.19
CA ASN A 222 -1.13 8.67 3.35
C ASN A 222 -0.03 9.57 3.93
N GLY A 223 1.23 9.25 3.69
CA GLY A 223 2.41 10.01 4.12
C GLY A 223 2.90 11.04 3.09
N GLY A 224 2.13 11.33 2.04
CA GLY A 224 2.47 12.34 1.03
C GLY A 224 3.07 11.77 -0.26
N GLY A 225 3.13 10.45 -0.40
CA GLY A 225 3.45 9.79 -1.66
C GLY A 225 2.35 9.93 -2.71
N MET A 226 2.65 9.54 -3.93
CA MET A 226 1.76 9.57 -5.08
C MET A 226 1.48 8.15 -5.59
N THR A 227 0.40 7.98 -6.35
CA THR A 227 0.07 6.72 -7.00
C THR A 227 -0.31 6.95 -8.46
N ALA A 228 0.14 6.07 -9.35
CA ALA A 228 -0.17 6.11 -10.78
C ALA A 228 -0.59 4.71 -11.28
N PRO A 229 -1.72 4.59 -12.02
CA PRO A 229 -2.15 3.31 -12.55
C PRO A 229 -1.17 2.77 -13.59
N ILE A 230 -0.92 1.46 -13.52
CA ILE A 230 -0.10 0.70 -14.48
C ILE A 230 -1.04 -0.11 -15.37
N ASP A 231 -0.76 -0.18 -16.66
CA ASP A 231 -1.37 -1.18 -17.53
C ASP A 231 -0.89 -2.58 -17.15
N GLU A 232 -1.78 -3.45 -16.73
CA GLU A 232 -1.45 -4.76 -16.16
C GLU A 232 -0.78 -5.71 -17.17
N LYS A 233 -0.96 -5.47 -18.47
CA LYS A 233 -0.38 -6.30 -19.53
C LYS A 233 1.03 -5.84 -19.90
N THR A 234 1.25 -4.53 -19.98
CA THR A 234 2.49 -3.95 -20.50
C THR A 234 3.46 -3.50 -19.44
N GLY A 235 2.98 -3.17 -18.22
CA GLY A 235 3.79 -2.58 -17.16
C GLY A 235 4.11 -1.10 -17.39
N ILE A 236 3.33 -0.40 -18.24
CA ILE A 236 3.51 1.01 -18.55
C ILE A 236 2.50 1.85 -17.74
N ILE A 237 2.96 2.93 -17.16
CA ILE A 237 2.10 3.91 -16.49
C ILE A 237 1.33 4.69 -17.56
N LYS A 238 -0.01 4.58 -17.57
CA LYS A 238 -0.88 5.19 -18.59
C LYS A 238 -1.40 6.57 -18.21
N PHE A 239 -1.54 6.86 -16.92
CA PHE A 239 -2.15 8.08 -16.41
C PHE A 239 -1.20 8.79 -15.45
N PRO A 240 -1.36 10.12 -15.26
CA PRO A 240 -0.55 10.85 -14.31
C PRO A 240 -0.73 10.31 -12.88
N ALA A 241 0.27 10.53 -12.06
CA ALA A 241 0.16 10.21 -10.63
C ALA A 241 -0.75 11.22 -9.92
N MET A 242 -1.35 10.75 -8.83
CA MET A 242 -2.19 11.57 -7.96
C MET A 242 -1.75 11.39 -6.50
N ASP A 243 -1.72 12.47 -5.74
CA ASP A 243 -1.54 12.44 -4.30
C ASP A 243 -2.89 12.44 -3.54
N LYS A 244 -2.83 12.35 -2.23
CA LYS A 244 -4.01 12.36 -1.34
C LYS A 244 -4.81 13.67 -1.39
N LYS A 245 -4.20 14.78 -1.81
CA LYS A 245 -4.83 16.09 -1.97
C LYS A 245 -5.43 16.28 -3.36
N LYS A 246 -5.38 15.21 -4.21
CA LYS A 246 -5.83 15.21 -5.61
C LYS A 246 -4.99 16.09 -6.54
N ASN A 247 -3.77 16.47 -6.14
CA ASN A 247 -2.83 17.07 -7.08
C ASN A 247 -2.43 16.03 -8.13
N ILE A 248 -2.37 16.44 -9.38
CA ILE A 248 -2.08 15.60 -10.54
C ILE A 248 -0.65 15.89 -11.01
N TYR A 249 0.14 14.83 -11.24
CA TYR A 249 1.54 14.90 -11.59
C TYR A 249 1.82 14.11 -12.87
N TYR A 250 2.12 14.82 -13.96
CA TYR A 250 2.61 14.22 -15.22
C TYR A 250 4.09 13.90 -15.14
N GLU A 251 4.82 14.69 -14.34
CA GLU A 251 6.24 14.56 -14.03
C GLU A 251 6.44 14.60 -12.52
N HIS A 252 7.48 13.94 -12.03
CA HIS A 252 7.80 13.99 -10.61
C HIS A 252 8.32 15.38 -10.21
N PRO A 253 7.78 16.03 -9.17
CA PRO A 253 8.10 17.44 -8.85
C PRO A 253 9.57 17.67 -8.52
N MET A 254 10.27 16.69 -7.94
CA MET A 254 11.70 16.80 -7.59
C MET A 254 12.61 16.34 -8.73
N THR A 255 12.38 15.16 -9.30
CA THR A 255 13.30 14.54 -10.27
C THR A 255 13.03 14.94 -11.71
N LYS A 256 11.87 15.56 -11.99
CA LYS A 256 11.39 15.92 -13.33
C LYS A 256 11.24 14.72 -14.27
N THR A 257 11.27 13.52 -13.72
CA THR A 257 11.05 12.29 -14.47
C THR A 257 9.61 12.22 -14.95
N LYS A 258 9.40 11.95 -16.22
CA LYS A 258 8.09 11.72 -16.81
C LYS A 258 7.43 10.48 -16.19
N ILE A 259 6.24 10.65 -15.63
CA ILE A 259 5.48 9.55 -15.00
C ILE A 259 4.67 8.81 -16.05
N VAL A 260 3.90 9.54 -16.88
CA VAL A 260 3.13 8.92 -17.97
C VAL A 260 4.06 8.36 -19.02
N GLY A 261 3.88 7.11 -19.38
CA GLY A 261 4.75 6.39 -20.30
C GLY A 261 5.95 5.70 -19.64
N PHE A 262 6.17 5.91 -18.33
CA PHE A 262 7.24 5.21 -17.61
C PHE A 262 6.97 3.71 -17.63
N LYS A 263 7.96 2.94 -18.10
CA LYS A 263 7.89 1.47 -18.17
C LYS A 263 8.54 0.89 -16.93
N ILE A 264 7.79 0.13 -16.15
CA ILE A 264 8.31 -0.55 -14.97
C ILE A 264 9.31 -1.63 -15.40
N PRO A 265 10.57 -1.55 -14.96
CA PRO A 265 11.56 -2.58 -15.29
C PRO A 265 11.16 -3.93 -14.67
N LYS A 266 11.51 -5.02 -15.33
CA LYS A 266 11.23 -6.39 -14.83
C LYS A 266 9.77 -6.66 -14.41
N TYR A 267 8.80 -5.93 -14.98
CA TYR A 267 7.40 -6.04 -14.61
C TYR A 267 6.84 -7.47 -14.78
N LYS A 268 7.19 -8.15 -15.88
CA LYS A 268 6.77 -9.54 -16.11
C LYS A 268 7.27 -10.49 -15.02
N GLU A 269 8.47 -10.26 -14.52
CA GLU A 269 9.05 -11.02 -13.41
C GLU A 269 8.28 -10.74 -12.11
N ALA A 270 7.92 -9.47 -11.85
CA ALA A 270 7.09 -9.09 -10.71
C ALA A 270 5.72 -9.77 -10.74
N ILE A 271 5.07 -9.85 -11.91
CA ILE A 271 3.82 -10.59 -12.09
C ILE A 271 4.00 -12.08 -11.78
N LYS A 272 5.09 -12.70 -12.26
CA LYS A 272 5.39 -14.12 -11.97
C LYS A 272 5.61 -14.33 -10.46
N LEU A 273 6.36 -13.44 -9.83
CA LEU A 273 6.64 -13.47 -8.38
C LEU A 273 5.34 -13.49 -7.57
N VAL A 274 4.45 -12.50 -7.79
CA VAL A 274 3.20 -12.38 -7.01
C VAL A 274 2.23 -13.53 -7.30
N LYS A 275 2.18 -14.04 -8.52
CA LYS A 275 1.37 -15.22 -8.83
C LYS A 275 1.81 -16.47 -8.06
N THR A 276 3.11 -16.60 -7.82
CA THR A 276 3.65 -17.71 -7.03
C THR A 276 3.43 -17.46 -5.53
N ALA A 277 3.67 -16.25 -5.08
CA ALA A 277 3.48 -15.86 -3.66
C ALA A 277 2.01 -15.98 -3.22
N ALA A 278 1.05 -15.64 -4.08
CA ALA A 278 -0.38 -15.71 -3.79
C ALA A 278 -0.88 -17.15 -3.46
N LYS A 279 -0.10 -18.17 -3.80
CA LYS A 279 -0.42 -19.57 -3.48
C LYS A 279 0.17 -20.09 -2.18
N VAL A 280 1.00 -19.29 -1.50
CA VAL A 280 1.69 -19.71 -0.25
C VAL A 280 0.71 -19.90 0.90
N ILE A 281 -0.29 -19.02 1.00
CA ILE A 281 -1.35 -19.10 2.01
C ILE A 281 -2.69 -19.17 1.25
N PRO A 282 -3.16 -20.37 0.88
CA PRO A 282 -4.36 -20.55 0.04
C PRO A 282 -5.65 -20.10 0.73
N GLU A 283 -5.62 -19.82 2.01
CA GLU A 283 -6.70 -19.24 2.81
C GLU A 283 -6.83 -17.72 2.65
N ILE A 284 -5.76 -17.03 2.24
CA ILE A 284 -5.73 -15.58 1.97
C ILE A 284 -5.60 -15.39 0.46
N ARG A 285 -6.73 -15.29 -0.21
CA ARG A 285 -6.82 -15.34 -1.67
C ARG A 285 -6.83 -13.98 -2.36
N TYR A 286 -7.13 -12.90 -1.63
CA TYR A 286 -7.14 -11.54 -2.14
C TYR A 286 -6.07 -10.73 -1.42
N VAL A 287 -4.99 -10.38 -2.13
CA VAL A 287 -3.82 -9.72 -1.55
C VAL A 287 -3.33 -8.60 -2.45
N GLY A 288 -2.98 -7.47 -1.84
CA GLY A 288 -2.23 -6.39 -2.46
C GLY A 288 -0.75 -6.49 -2.08
N TRP A 289 0.11 -6.82 -3.04
CA TRP A 289 1.56 -7.00 -2.86
C TRP A 289 2.31 -5.70 -3.13
N ASP A 290 3.18 -5.28 -2.25
CA ASP A 290 4.14 -4.20 -2.48
C ASP A 290 5.47 -4.81 -2.94
N ILE A 291 5.86 -4.51 -4.16
CA ILE A 291 7.02 -5.10 -4.84
C ILE A 291 8.06 -4.03 -5.09
N ALA A 292 9.27 -4.22 -4.60
CA ALA A 292 10.42 -3.43 -5.02
C ALA A 292 11.09 -4.07 -6.23
N ILE A 293 11.54 -3.24 -7.16
CA ILE A 293 12.30 -3.68 -8.33
C ILE A 293 13.78 -3.40 -8.07
N THR A 294 14.58 -4.44 -7.96
CA THR A 294 16.03 -4.36 -7.74
C THR A 294 16.80 -4.81 -8.97
N ASP A 295 18.12 -4.59 -8.98
CA ASP A 295 19.00 -5.09 -10.05
C ASP A 295 19.02 -6.62 -10.14
N LYS A 296 18.81 -7.30 -9.00
CA LYS A 296 18.72 -8.77 -8.93
C LYS A 296 17.34 -9.33 -9.26
N GLY A 297 16.33 -8.48 -9.45
CA GLY A 297 14.95 -8.88 -9.73
C GLY A 297 13.94 -8.26 -8.76
N PRO A 298 12.64 -8.54 -8.95
CA PRO A 298 11.60 -8.06 -8.05
C PRO A 298 11.65 -8.82 -6.71
N VAL A 299 11.36 -8.10 -5.62
CA VAL A 299 11.28 -8.66 -4.25
C VAL A 299 10.03 -8.16 -3.55
N ILE A 300 9.42 -8.99 -2.71
CA ILE A 300 8.26 -8.60 -1.91
C ILE A 300 8.72 -7.76 -0.72
N ILE A 301 8.12 -6.59 -0.55
CA ILE A 301 8.29 -5.74 0.64
C ILE A 301 7.28 -6.14 1.70
N GLU A 302 6.01 -6.21 1.32
CA GLU A 302 4.89 -6.62 2.20
C GLU A 302 3.69 -7.11 1.40
N GLY A 303 2.77 -7.80 2.08
CA GLY A 303 1.45 -8.13 1.57
C GLY A 303 0.37 -7.48 2.43
N ASN A 304 -0.74 -7.10 1.80
CA ASN A 304 -1.89 -6.49 2.45
C ASN A 304 -3.16 -7.25 2.03
N GLU A 305 -3.89 -7.80 3.00
CA GLU A 305 -5.10 -8.60 2.78
C GLU A 305 -6.40 -7.76 2.92
#